data_0c898548592d416cd731e4122ed68061
#
_entry.id   0c898548592d416cd731e4122ed68061
#
_cell.length_a   1.000
_cell.length_b   1.000
_cell.length_c   1.000
_cell.angle_alpha   90.00
_cell.angle_beta   90.00
_cell.angle_gamma   90.00
#
_symmetry.space_group_name_H-M   'P 1'
#
loop_
_entity.id
_entity.type
_entity.pdbx_description
1 polymer ?
#
loop_
_entity_poly.entity_id
_entity_poly.type
_entity_poly.pdbx_seq_one_letter_code
_entity_poly.pdbx_strand_id
1 'polypeptide(L)'
;MTVTAPVSGLLDVDRVAADFPILSRTGRGGNRLVYLDSGATSQKPTAVLDAERGFYTQHNAAVHRGAHLLAEEATDAYEHARQRIADLVGAQPRELVFTKNATEAINLVSYSFSNATAKAQHGRALPDGAERFVLRPGDEIVVTEMEHHANLVPWQEVADKTGAVLRWIGVTEEGRLDLDHPEHGLSVINERTRVVALTHQSNVLGTVTPVGLVAEAAHAVGALVVLDACQSVPHMPVDVEALGADYVAFSGHKML
;
A
#
# COMPACT_ATOMS: atom_id res chain seq x y z
N MET A 1 -17.23 -17.62 15.69
CA MET A 1 -16.96 -17.16 14.32
C MET A 1 -17.21 -18.30 13.36
N THR A 2 -18.27 -18.23 12.58
CA THR A 2 -18.65 -19.28 11.62
C THR A 2 -17.82 -19.08 10.36
N VAL A 3 -16.81 -19.89 10.19
CA VAL A 3 -16.09 -19.99 8.90
C VAL A 3 -17.08 -20.57 7.91
N THR A 4 -17.60 -19.75 7.02
CA THR A 4 -18.40 -20.21 5.88
C THR A 4 -17.51 -21.06 4.98
N ALA A 5 -17.89 -22.30 4.74
CA ALA A 5 -17.23 -23.21 3.82
C ALA A 5 -17.10 -22.56 2.42
N PRO A 6 -16.04 -22.86 1.65
CA PRO A 6 -15.89 -22.32 0.31
C PRO A 6 -17.08 -22.77 -0.56
N VAL A 7 -17.71 -21.80 -1.21
CA VAL A 7 -18.77 -22.07 -2.20
C VAL A 7 -18.12 -22.85 -3.34
N SER A 8 -18.41 -24.14 -3.43
CA SER A 8 -18.01 -25.01 -4.53
C SER A 8 -18.91 -24.71 -5.75
N GLY A 9 -18.60 -23.64 -6.48
CA GLY A 9 -19.23 -23.30 -7.74
C GLY A 9 -18.25 -22.52 -8.61
N LEU A 10 -18.18 -22.82 -9.88
CA LEU A 10 -17.44 -22.02 -10.85
C LEU A 10 -17.98 -20.58 -10.78
N LEU A 11 -17.07 -19.59 -10.80
CA LEU A 11 -17.41 -18.17 -10.84
C LEU A 11 -18.33 -17.92 -12.06
N ASP A 12 -19.52 -17.37 -11.82
CA ASP A 12 -20.43 -16.93 -12.89
C ASP A 12 -19.89 -15.63 -13.49
N VAL A 13 -19.01 -15.79 -14.49
CA VAL A 13 -18.30 -14.69 -15.14
C VAL A 13 -19.27 -13.72 -15.82
N ASP A 14 -20.35 -14.20 -16.43
CA ASP A 14 -21.31 -13.35 -17.12
C ASP A 14 -22.11 -12.50 -16.13
N ARG A 15 -22.49 -13.06 -14.99
CA ARG A 15 -23.13 -12.31 -13.90
C ARG A 15 -22.22 -11.25 -13.35
N VAL A 16 -20.95 -11.59 -13.07
CA VAL A 16 -19.97 -10.62 -12.56
C VAL A 16 -19.68 -9.53 -13.59
N ALA A 17 -19.51 -9.89 -14.86
CA ALA A 17 -19.26 -8.92 -15.93
C ALA A 17 -20.43 -7.94 -16.12
N ALA A 18 -21.67 -8.36 -15.87
CA ALA A 18 -22.86 -7.50 -15.95
C ALA A 18 -22.87 -6.36 -14.92
N ASP A 19 -22.13 -6.51 -13.79
CA ASP A 19 -21.99 -5.46 -12.80
C ASP A 19 -21.10 -4.30 -13.26
N PHE A 20 -20.34 -4.49 -14.36
CA PHE A 20 -19.41 -3.50 -14.90
C PHE A 20 -19.94 -2.89 -16.22
N PRO A 21 -20.56 -1.69 -16.18
CA PRO A 21 -21.20 -1.10 -17.37
C PRO A 21 -20.27 -0.93 -18.57
N ILE A 22 -19.00 -0.64 -18.33
CA ILE A 22 -17.98 -0.45 -19.37
C ILE A 22 -17.80 -1.71 -20.25
N LEU A 23 -18.01 -2.91 -19.70
CA LEU A 23 -17.81 -4.16 -20.42
C LEU A 23 -18.92 -4.46 -21.44
N SER A 24 -20.05 -3.74 -21.38
CA SER A 24 -21.12 -3.80 -22.39
C SER A 24 -20.77 -3.06 -23.68
N ARG A 25 -19.75 -2.22 -23.66
CA ARG A 25 -19.32 -1.40 -24.77
C ARG A 25 -18.59 -2.23 -25.82
N THR A 26 -18.75 -1.88 -27.10
CA THR A 26 -17.96 -2.46 -28.19
C THR A 26 -16.57 -1.82 -28.28
N GLY A 27 -15.57 -2.65 -28.57
CA GLY A 27 -14.21 -2.24 -28.88
C GLY A 27 -14.02 -1.84 -30.36
N ARG A 28 -12.76 -1.79 -30.79
CA ARG A 28 -12.40 -1.49 -32.19
C ARG A 28 -12.98 -2.55 -33.14
N GLY A 29 -13.50 -2.09 -34.28
CA GLY A 29 -14.07 -2.97 -35.29
C GLY A 29 -15.39 -3.63 -34.91
N GLY A 30 -16.09 -3.13 -33.86
CA GLY A 30 -17.37 -3.70 -33.41
C GLY A 30 -17.25 -4.98 -32.58
N ASN A 31 -16.03 -5.39 -32.21
CA ASN A 31 -15.80 -6.57 -31.39
C ASN A 31 -16.16 -6.31 -29.91
N ARG A 32 -16.39 -7.38 -29.15
CA ARG A 32 -16.54 -7.31 -27.69
C ARG A 32 -15.32 -6.63 -27.07
N LEU A 33 -15.53 -5.73 -26.10
CA LEU A 33 -14.45 -5.17 -25.30
C LEU A 33 -13.85 -6.25 -24.39
N VAL A 34 -12.55 -6.41 -24.44
CA VAL A 34 -11.76 -7.22 -23.50
C VAL A 34 -10.81 -6.29 -22.78
N TYR A 35 -10.87 -6.27 -21.44
CA TYR A 35 -10.02 -5.45 -20.60
C TYR A 35 -9.17 -6.34 -19.70
N LEU A 36 -7.84 -6.29 -19.87
CA LEU A 36 -6.86 -7.14 -19.17
C LEU A 36 -5.80 -6.31 -18.43
N ASP A 37 -6.10 -5.04 -18.12
CA ASP A 37 -5.14 -4.10 -17.53
C ASP A 37 -5.58 -3.64 -16.11
N SER A 38 -6.22 -4.54 -15.35
CA SER A 38 -6.65 -4.22 -13.97
C SER A 38 -5.48 -3.94 -13.03
N GLY A 39 -4.28 -4.45 -13.35
CA GLY A 39 -3.05 -4.13 -12.61
C GLY A 39 -2.65 -2.66 -12.68
N ALA A 40 -3.03 -1.94 -13.74
CA ALA A 40 -2.86 -0.49 -13.87
C ALA A 40 -4.00 0.27 -13.17
N THR A 41 -5.26 -0.08 -13.48
CA THR A 41 -6.46 0.42 -12.81
C THR A 41 -7.63 -0.54 -13.06
N SER A 42 -8.46 -0.83 -12.06
CA SER A 42 -9.64 -1.67 -12.24
C SER A 42 -10.80 -0.88 -12.85
N GLN A 43 -11.69 -1.58 -13.56
CA GLN A 43 -12.97 -1.01 -13.97
C GLN A 43 -13.90 -0.90 -12.76
N LYS A 44 -14.89 0.00 -12.82
CA LYS A 44 -15.78 0.30 -11.70
C LYS A 44 -17.11 -0.42 -11.87
N PRO A 45 -17.56 -1.21 -10.89
CA PRO A 45 -18.89 -1.79 -10.91
C PRO A 45 -19.96 -0.73 -10.63
N THR A 46 -21.19 -1.00 -11.04
CA THR A 46 -22.35 -0.12 -10.83
C THR A 46 -22.49 0.32 -9.38
N ALA A 47 -22.26 -0.58 -8.42
CA ALA A 47 -22.34 -0.26 -6.99
C ALA A 47 -21.38 0.87 -6.55
N VAL A 48 -20.14 0.92 -7.10
CA VAL A 48 -19.18 1.98 -6.82
C VAL A 48 -19.62 3.30 -7.46
N LEU A 49 -20.06 3.24 -8.73
CA LEU A 49 -20.54 4.42 -9.45
C LEU A 49 -21.77 5.03 -8.78
N ASP A 50 -22.70 4.21 -8.32
CA ASP A 50 -23.90 4.64 -7.62
C ASP A 50 -23.59 5.21 -6.23
N ALA A 51 -22.63 4.63 -5.50
CA ALA A 51 -22.19 5.15 -4.20
C ALA A 51 -21.57 6.54 -4.35
N GLU A 52 -20.69 6.74 -5.34
CA GLU A 52 -20.11 8.06 -5.61
C GLU A 52 -21.17 9.08 -6.02
N ARG A 53 -22.06 8.71 -6.94
CA ARG A 53 -23.17 9.56 -7.37
C ARG A 53 -24.11 9.89 -6.21
N GLY A 54 -24.46 8.89 -5.40
CA GLY A 54 -25.33 9.04 -4.23
C GLY A 54 -24.74 10.03 -3.23
N PHE A 55 -23.45 9.94 -2.95
CA PHE A 55 -22.77 10.89 -2.07
C PHE A 55 -22.92 12.33 -2.57
N TYR A 56 -22.55 12.62 -3.81
CA TYR A 56 -22.63 13.97 -4.36
C TYR A 56 -24.06 14.51 -4.51
N THR A 57 -25.05 13.66 -4.72
CA THR A 57 -26.43 14.09 -4.92
C THR A 57 -27.24 14.20 -3.65
N GLN A 58 -26.82 13.54 -2.54
CA GLN A 58 -27.63 13.42 -1.33
C GLN A 58 -26.91 13.83 -0.05
N HIS A 59 -25.59 13.63 0.07
CA HIS A 59 -24.85 13.73 1.33
C HIS A 59 -23.63 14.64 1.30
N ASN A 60 -23.36 15.33 0.17
CA ASN A 60 -22.13 16.10 0.00
C ASN A 60 -22.03 17.25 0.99
N ALA A 61 -21.19 17.10 1.99
CA ALA A 61 -20.85 18.12 2.98
C ALA A 61 -19.41 17.93 3.50
N ALA A 62 -18.93 18.91 4.27
CA ALA A 62 -17.59 18.89 4.86
C ALA A 62 -17.56 17.88 6.03
N VAL A 63 -16.84 16.78 5.82
CA VAL A 63 -16.60 15.74 6.83
C VAL A 63 -15.91 16.33 8.06
N HIS A 64 -16.39 16.02 9.27
CA HIS A 64 -15.88 16.52 10.57
C HIS A 64 -15.91 18.05 10.76
N ARG A 65 -16.62 18.82 9.92
CA ARG A 65 -16.54 20.28 9.92
C ARG A 65 -17.87 21.00 10.10
N GLY A 66 -18.98 20.31 10.21
CA GLY A 66 -20.31 20.88 10.35
C GLY A 66 -21.14 20.21 11.43
N ALA A 67 -22.07 20.98 12.04
CA ALA A 67 -23.05 20.50 13.02
C ALA A 67 -24.47 20.54 12.44
N HIS A 68 -24.62 20.11 11.18
CA HIS A 68 -25.90 20.00 10.48
C HIS A 68 -26.03 18.63 9.83
N LEU A 69 -27.27 18.21 9.54
CA LEU A 69 -27.62 16.87 9.10
C LEU A 69 -26.69 16.34 7.97
N LEU A 70 -26.46 17.11 6.90
CA LEU A 70 -25.63 16.65 5.80
C LEU A 70 -24.16 16.42 6.22
N ALA A 71 -23.61 17.21 7.15
CA ALA A 71 -22.26 17.02 7.64
C ALA A 71 -22.14 15.79 8.56
N GLU A 72 -23.19 15.50 9.33
CA GLU A 72 -23.29 14.28 10.13
C GLU A 72 -23.34 13.05 9.22
N GLU A 73 -24.25 13.03 8.25
CA GLU A 73 -24.38 11.94 7.25
C GLU A 73 -23.09 11.71 6.46
N ALA A 74 -22.44 12.79 6.00
CA ALA A 74 -21.15 12.69 5.29
C ALA A 74 -20.03 12.15 6.19
N THR A 75 -20.02 12.53 7.46
CA THR A 75 -19.05 12.05 8.44
C THR A 75 -19.27 10.57 8.75
N ASP A 76 -20.52 10.16 8.96
CA ASP A 76 -20.88 8.76 9.22
C ASP A 76 -20.51 7.87 8.04
N ALA A 77 -20.79 8.30 6.80
CA ALA A 77 -20.42 7.57 5.59
C ALA A 77 -18.90 7.41 5.46
N TYR A 78 -18.15 8.48 5.75
CA TYR A 78 -16.68 8.47 5.69
C TYR A 78 -16.07 7.54 6.74
N GLU A 79 -16.52 7.60 7.98
CA GLU A 79 -16.00 6.74 9.06
C GLU A 79 -16.45 5.28 8.90
N HIS A 80 -17.64 5.04 8.35
CA HIS A 80 -18.07 3.70 8.00
C HIS A 80 -17.16 3.10 6.89
N ALA A 81 -16.81 3.87 5.87
CA ALA A 81 -15.87 3.45 4.83
C ALA A 81 -14.48 3.15 5.43
N ARG A 82 -14.00 4.00 6.36
CA ARG A 82 -12.75 3.77 7.10
C ARG A 82 -12.77 2.42 7.83
N GLN A 83 -13.84 2.14 8.57
CA GLN A 83 -14.00 0.87 9.29
C GLN A 83 -13.96 -0.31 8.33
N ARG A 84 -14.72 -0.24 7.22
CA ARG A 84 -14.79 -1.33 6.24
C ARG A 84 -13.45 -1.62 5.57
N ILE A 85 -12.67 -0.58 5.28
CA ILE A 85 -11.33 -0.75 4.69
C ILE A 85 -10.36 -1.30 5.73
N ALA A 86 -10.42 -0.82 6.97
CA ALA A 86 -9.59 -1.35 8.05
C ALA A 86 -9.88 -2.85 8.28
N ASP A 87 -11.15 -3.24 8.36
CA ASP A 87 -11.58 -4.64 8.52
C ASP A 87 -11.08 -5.53 7.36
N LEU A 88 -11.05 -4.99 6.13
CA LEU A 88 -10.60 -5.73 4.95
C LEU A 88 -9.13 -6.14 5.03
N VAL A 89 -8.30 -5.33 5.66
CA VAL A 89 -6.84 -5.54 5.74
C VAL A 89 -6.36 -5.95 7.15
N GLY A 90 -7.26 -6.20 8.09
CA GLY A 90 -6.92 -6.60 9.45
C GLY A 90 -6.34 -5.47 10.31
N ALA A 91 -6.63 -4.20 9.98
CA ALA A 91 -6.16 -3.02 10.72
C ALA A 91 -7.24 -2.44 11.64
N GLN A 92 -6.85 -1.51 12.53
CA GLN A 92 -7.78 -0.69 13.29
C GLN A 92 -8.14 0.58 12.51
N PRO A 93 -9.37 1.11 12.61
CA PRO A 93 -9.76 2.33 11.88
C PRO A 93 -8.85 3.53 12.14
N ARG A 94 -8.34 3.68 13.37
CA ARG A 94 -7.40 4.74 13.75
C ARG A 94 -6.03 4.64 13.09
N GLU A 95 -5.69 3.49 12.53
CA GLU A 95 -4.42 3.22 11.84
C GLU A 95 -4.53 3.50 10.34
N LEU A 96 -5.77 3.68 9.83
CA LEU A 96 -6.01 3.96 8.42
C LEU A 96 -5.93 5.47 8.13
N VAL A 97 -5.05 5.83 7.19
CA VAL A 97 -4.89 7.20 6.71
C VAL A 97 -5.29 7.27 5.24
N PHE A 98 -6.30 8.08 4.91
CA PHE A 98 -6.67 8.34 3.51
C PHE A 98 -5.68 9.31 2.86
N THR A 99 -5.18 8.92 1.71
CA THR A 99 -4.33 9.73 0.82
C THR A 99 -4.88 9.66 -0.60
N LYS A 100 -4.30 10.41 -1.54
CA LYS A 100 -4.75 10.38 -2.94
C LYS A 100 -4.49 9.04 -3.62
N ASN A 101 -3.39 8.38 -3.26
CA ASN A 101 -2.94 7.09 -3.79
C ASN A 101 -1.77 6.56 -2.95
N ALA A 102 -1.31 5.35 -3.26
CA ALA A 102 -0.16 4.75 -2.56
C ALA A 102 1.14 5.55 -2.73
N THR A 103 1.34 6.25 -3.85
CA THR A 103 2.51 7.12 -4.04
C THR A 103 2.54 8.22 -2.97
N GLU A 104 1.41 8.87 -2.71
CA GLU A 104 1.32 9.87 -1.63
C GLU A 104 1.48 9.23 -0.26
N ALA A 105 0.91 8.03 -0.04
CA ALA A 105 1.04 7.31 1.23
C ALA A 105 2.51 6.97 1.55
N ILE A 106 3.25 6.43 0.59
CA ILE A 106 4.68 6.12 0.75
C ILE A 106 5.50 7.40 0.94
N ASN A 107 5.20 8.46 0.19
CA ASN A 107 5.84 9.75 0.38
C ASN A 107 5.56 10.34 1.77
N LEU A 108 4.35 10.17 2.33
CA LEU A 108 4.02 10.62 3.68
C LEU A 108 4.92 9.95 4.72
N VAL A 109 5.16 8.63 4.58
CA VAL A 109 6.10 7.91 5.44
C VAL A 109 7.52 8.42 5.23
N SER A 110 7.98 8.55 3.98
CA SER A 110 9.34 9.03 3.65
C SER A 110 9.59 10.46 4.15
N TYR A 111 8.59 11.34 4.10
CA TYR A 111 8.67 12.69 4.68
C TYR A 111 8.83 12.67 6.20
N SER A 112 8.28 11.66 6.89
CA SER A 112 8.49 11.52 8.34
C SER A 112 9.96 11.32 8.66
N PHE A 113 10.69 10.51 7.89
CA PHE A 113 12.13 10.34 8.01
C PHE A 113 12.91 11.62 7.69
N SER A 114 12.63 12.24 6.56
CA SER A 114 13.31 13.48 6.16
C SER A 114 13.07 14.62 7.17
N ASN A 115 11.83 14.79 7.62
CA ASN A 115 11.46 15.86 8.55
C ASN A 115 12.00 15.63 9.96
N ALA A 116 11.98 14.40 10.49
CA ALA A 116 12.57 14.07 11.78
C ALA A 116 14.08 14.30 11.75
N THR A 117 14.74 13.84 10.70
CA THR A 117 16.19 14.02 10.50
C THR A 117 16.54 15.51 10.45
N ALA A 118 15.84 16.31 9.65
CA ALA A 118 16.08 17.74 9.55
C ALA A 118 15.86 18.47 10.90
N LYS A 119 14.82 18.10 11.66
CA LYS A 119 14.60 18.65 13.01
C LYS A 119 15.75 18.31 13.95
N ALA A 120 16.17 17.04 13.97
CA ALA A 120 17.29 16.59 14.82
C ALA A 120 18.60 17.31 14.48
N GLN A 121 18.93 17.46 13.18
CA GLN A 121 20.11 18.19 12.71
C GLN A 121 20.11 19.66 13.13
N HIS A 122 18.93 20.28 13.25
CA HIS A 122 18.78 21.66 13.69
C HIS A 122 18.61 21.81 15.23
N GLY A 123 18.78 20.73 15.99
CA GLY A 123 18.60 20.73 17.45
C GLY A 123 17.18 21.05 17.92
N ARG A 124 16.16 20.81 17.06
CA ARG A 124 14.75 21.01 17.38
C ARG A 124 14.19 19.79 18.09
N ALA A 125 13.28 20.02 19.03
CA ALA A 125 12.58 18.93 19.72
C ALA A 125 11.77 18.08 18.73
N LEU A 126 11.86 16.78 18.91
CA LEU A 126 11.06 15.79 18.19
C LEU A 126 9.79 15.47 18.99
N PRO A 127 8.68 15.15 18.34
CA PRO A 127 7.55 14.52 19.00
C PRO A 127 7.97 13.17 19.62
N ASP A 128 7.27 12.74 20.67
CA ASP A 128 7.52 11.46 21.32
C ASP A 128 7.48 10.30 20.31
N GLY A 129 8.48 9.44 20.34
CA GLY A 129 8.61 8.30 19.43
C GLY A 129 9.09 8.64 18.01
N ALA A 130 9.32 9.92 17.69
CA ALA A 130 9.80 10.31 16.36
C ALA A 130 11.32 10.11 16.18
N GLU A 131 12.04 9.76 17.22
CA GLU A 131 13.47 9.42 17.18
C GLU A 131 13.75 8.24 16.24
N ARG A 132 12.81 7.31 16.12
CA ARG A 132 12.90 6.15 15.22
C ARG A 132 12.93 6.52 13.74
N PHE A 133 12.53 7.74 13.38
CA PHE A 133 12.55 8.26 12.01
C PHE A 133 13.82 9.09 11.71
N VAL A 134 14.71 9.25 12.66
CA VAL A 134 15.95 10.03 12.45
C VAL A 134 16.98 9.16 11.77
N LEU A 135 17.44 9.59 10.60
CA LEU A 135 18.53 8.98 9.87
C LEU A 135 19.85 9.76 10.07
N ARG A 136 20.93 9.02 10.11
CA ARG A 136 22.30 9.56 10.19
C ARG A 136 23.07 9.22 8.92
N PRO A 137 24.08 10.00 8.54
CA PRO A 137 24.96 9.61 7.46
C PRO A 137 25.54 8.21 7.68
N GLY A 138 25.38 7.33 6.67
CA GLY A 138 25.79 5.94 6.75
C GLY A 138 24.75 4.96 7.30
N ASP A 139 23.60 5.41 7.81
CA ASP A 139 22.43 4.55 8.00
C ASP A 139 21.97 3.99 6.64
N GLU A 140 21.32 2.86 6.64
CA GLU A 140 20.96 2.17 5.40
C GLU A 140 19.43 2.07 5.22
N ILE A 141 18.99 2.26 3.98
CA ILE A 141 17.63 2.02 3.51
C ILE A 141 17.68 0.86 2.53
N VAL A 142 16.95 -0.22 2.80
CA VAL A 142 16.93 -1.40 1.93
C VAL A 142 15.63 -1.39 1.12
N VAL A 143 15.75 -1.60 -0.18
CA VAL A 143 14.63 -1.80 -1.12
C VAL A 143 14.78 -3.15 -1.82
N THR A 144 13.89 -3.50 -2.75
CA THR A 144 14.11 -4.65 -3.63
C THR A 144 14.26 -4.19 -5.08
N GLU A 145 14.85 -5.04 -5.94
CA GLU A 145 14.91 -4.76 -7.38
C GLU A 145 13.53 -4.83 -8.07
N MET A 146 12.50 -5.34 -7.39
CA MET A 146 11.13 -5.44 -7.93
C MET A 146 10.28 -4.20 -7.67
N GLU A 147 10.81 -3.16 -7.03
CA GLU A 147 9.99 -2.04 -6.59
C GLU A 147 9.40 -1.24 -7.77
N HIS A 148 8.13 -0.88 -7.62
CA HIS A 148 7.54 0.18 -8.42
C HIS A 148 8.23 1.52 -8.06
N HIS A 149 8.35 2.44 -9.02
CA HIS A 149 8.97 3.75 -8.78
C HIS A 149 8.37 4.49 -7.59
N ALA A 150 7.08 4.30 -7.30
CA ALA A 150 6.42 4.89 -6.13
C ALA A 150 7.03 4.46 -4.79
N ASN A 151 7.65 3.26 -4.74
CA ASN A 151 8.32 2.72 -3.55
C ASN A 151 9.86 2.65 -3.70
N LEU A 152 10.42 3.25 -4.73
CA LEU A 152 11.87 3.39 -4.92
C LEU A 152 12.30 4.85 -4.81
N VAL A 153 11.72 5.73 -5.63
CA VAL A 153 12.17 7.13 -5.75
C VAL A 153 12.09 7.91 -4.42
N PRO A 154 11.03 7.77 -3.59
CA PRO A 154 11.00 8.46 -2.30
C PRO A 154 12.17 8.10 -1.38
N TRP A 155 12.64 6.86 -1.43
CA TRP A 155 13.76 6.39 -0.62
C TRP A 155 15.12 6.86 -1.15
N GLN A 156 15.28 6.98 -2.48
CA GLN A 156 16.43 7.66 -3.09
C GLN A 156 16.51 9.10 -2.62
N GLU A 157 15.40 9.84 -2.66
CA GLU A 157 15.32 11.23 -2.19
C GLU A 157 15.62 11.36 -0.66
N VAL A 158 15.17 10.40 0.14
CA VAL A 158 15.50 10.37 1.57
C VAL A 158 17.00 10.14 1.78
N ALA A 159 17.58 9.17 1.07
CA ALA A 159 18.99 8.85 1.14
C ALA A 159 19.86 10.06 0.78
N ASP A 160 19.55 10.73 -0.33
CA ASP A 160 20.27 11.92 -0.79
C ASP A 160 20.21 13.08 0.23
N LYS A 161 19.04 13.29 0.87
CA LYS A 161 18.82 14.38 1.83
C LYS A 161 19.45 14.12 3.20
N THR A 162 19.63 12.86 3.57
CA THR A 162 20.05 12.48 4.94
C THR A 162 21.48 11.96 5.01
N GLY A 163 22.07 11.59 3.87
CA GLY A 163 23.35 10.89 3.81
C GLY A 163 23.24 9.39 4.12
N ALA A 164 22.02 8.85 4.16
CA ALA A 164 21.80 7.41 4.23
C ALA A 164 22.20 6.72 2.92
N VAL A 165 22.47 5.42 2.98
CA VAL A 165 22.89 4.62 1.83
C VAL A 165 21.75 3.71 1.39
N LEU A 166 21.40 3.76 0.09
CA LEU A 166 20.42 2.85 -0.47
C LEU A 166 21.09 1.50 -0.77
N ARG A 167 20.46 0.42 -0.31
CA ARG A 167 20.81 -0.98 -0.57
C ARG A 167 19.64 -1.68 -1.21
N TRP A 168 19.87 -2.84 -1.81
CA TRP A 168 18.79 -3.62 -2.43
C TRP A 168 18.96 -5.11 -2.25
N ILE A 169 17.82 -5.82 -2.17
CA ILE A 169 17.73 -7.27 -2.29
C ILE A 169 17.53 -7.59 -3.77
N GLY A 170 18.35 -8.47 -4.30
CA GLY A 170 18.35 -8.88 -5.70
C GLY A 170 17.17 -9.80 -6.06
N VAL A 171 17.05 -10.08 -7.35
CA VAL A 171 16.02 -10.95 -7.94
C VAL A 171 16.67 -12.07 -8.72
N THR A 172 16.19 -13.31 -8.55
CA THR A 172 16.65 -14.47 -9.31
C THR A 172 16.19 -14.40 -10.78
N GLU A 173 16.76 -15.25 -11.64
CA GLU A 173 16.31 -15.38 -13.04
C GLU A 173 14.83 -15.79 -13.17
N GLU A 174 14.29 -16.50 -12.15
CA GLU A 174 12.87 -16.88 -12.08
C GLU A 174 11.96 -15.75 -11.55
N GLY A 175 12.51 -14.55 -11.30
CA GLY A 175 11.75 -13.38 -10.86
C GLY A 175 11.29 -13.46 -9.40
N ARG A 176 12.05 -14.11 -8.52
CA ARG A 176 11.82 -14.17 -7.05
C ARG A 176 12.91 -13.37 -6.35
N LEU A 177 12.61 -12.89 -5.12
CA LEU A 177 13.68 -12.31 -4.30
C LEU A 177 14.75 -13.36 -4.02
N ASP A 178 16.01 -13.02 -4.27
CA ASP A 178 17.17 -13.88 -4.01
C ASP A 178 17.63 -13.67 -2.55
N LEU A 179 16.90 -14.24 -1.62
CA LEU A 179 17.13 -14.05 -0.19
C LEU A 179 18.42 -14.67 0.31
N ASP A 180 18.95 -15.66 -0.40
CA ASP A 180 20.16 -16.40 -0.04
C ASP A 180 21.43 -15.83 -0.69
N HIS A 181 21.31 -14.83 -1.58
CA HIS A 181 22.47 -14.22 -2.23
C HIS A 181 23.42 -13.61 -1.20
N PRO A 182 24.73 -13.90 -1.27
CA PRO A 182 25.69 -13.51 -0.24
C PRO A 182 25.85 -11.98 -0.08
N GLU A 183 25.65 -11.20 -1.16
CA GLU A 183 25.82 -9.75 -1.18
C GLU A 183 24.52 -8.97 -1.38
N HIS A 184 23.49 -9.59 -1.95
CA HIS A 184 22.21 -8.96 -2.29
C HIS A 184 20.98 -9.74 -1.79
N GLY A 185 21.17 -10.62 -0.80
CA GLY A 185 20.11 -11.35 -0.12
C GLY A 185 19.73 -10.69 1.21
N LEU A 186 19.21 -11.46 2.15
CA LEU A 186 18.85 -10.97 3.49
C LEU A 186 20.05 -10.39 4.27
N SER A 187 21.28 -10.77 3.92
CA SER A 187 22.51 -10.25 4.54
C SER A 187 22.72 -8.74 4.34
N VAL A 188 22.02 -8.10 3.39
CA VAL A 188 22.05 -6.63 3.24
C VAL A 188 21.34 -5.92 4.38
N ILE A 189 20.43 -6.62 5.10
CA ILE A 189 19.77 -6.10 6.30
C ILE A 189 20.71 -6.32 7.47
N ASN A 190 21.20 -5.21 8.05
CA ASN A 190 22.21 -5.23 9.09
C ASN A 190 21.95 -4.11 10.13
N GLU A 191 22.79 -3.99 11.15
CA GLU A 191 22.64 -3.04 12.25
C GLU A 191 22.54 -1.56 11.82
N ARG A 192 22.97 -1.21 10.61
CA ARG A 192 22.80 0.14 10.05
C ARG A 192 21.48 0.34 9.35
N THR A 193 20.76 -0.72 9.05
CA THR A 193 19.44 -0.65 8.39
C THR A 193 18.43 0.02 9.30
N ARG A 194 17.71 1.01 8.77
CA ARG A 194 16.64 1.74 9.47
C ARG A 194 15.29 1.54 8.83
N VAL A 195 15.27 1.27 7.52
CA VAL A 195 14.05 1.05 6.75
C VAL A 195 14.29 -0.08 5.77
N VAL A 196 13.30 -0.97 5.68
CA VAL A 196 13.18 -1.94 4.60
C VAL A 196 11.86 -1.66 3.88
N ALA A 197 11.93 -1.21 2.63
CA ALA A 197 10.76 -0.93 1.82
C ALA A 197 10.65 -1.96 0.70
N LEU A 198 9.53 -2.70 0.65
CA LEU A 198 9.36 -3.79 -0.32
C LEU A 198 7.94 -3.86 -0.86
N THR A 199 7.81 -4.40 -2.07
CA THR A 199 6.51 -4.73 -2.66
C THR A 199 6.02 -6.09 -2.16
N HIS A 200 4.71 -6.21 -1.84
CA HIS A 200 4.11 -7.49 -1.47
C HIS A 200 3.88 -8.37 -2.68
N GLN A 201 3.43 -7.79 -3.80
CA GLN A 201 3.26 -8.47 -5.07
C GLN A 201 3.73 -7.56 -6.19
N SER A 202 4.65 -8.04 -7.03
CA SER A 202 5.19 -7.28 -8.15
C SER A 202 4.12 -6.98 -9.20
N ASN A 203 4.01 -5.73 -9.62
CA ASN A 203 3.14 -5.33 -10.72
C ASN A 203 3.63 -5.79 -12.10
N VAL A 204 4.89 -6.18 -12.22
CA VAL A 204 5.51 -6.64 -13.47
C VAL A 204 5.56 -8.16 -13.52
N LEU A 205 6.06 -8.79 -12.47
CA LEU A 205 6.32 -10.23 -12.43
C LEU A 205 5.14 -11.03 -11.87
N GLY A 206 4.25 -10.39 -11.10
CA GLY A 206 3.18 -11.07 -10.37
C GLY A 206 3.67 -11.89 -9.17
N THR A 207 4.97 -11.94 -8.93
CA THR A 207 5.59 -12.67 -7.82
C THR A 207 5.14 -12.07 -6.49
N VAL A 208 4.75 -12.94 -5.57
CA VAL A 208 4.45 -12.59 -4.17
C VAL A 208 5.71 -12.76 -3.35
N THR A 209 6.08 -11.71 -2.62
CA THR A 209 7.29 -11.71 -1.79
C THR A 209 7.02 -12.33 -0.42
N PRO A 210 8.00 -13.02 0.19
CA PRO A 210 7.86 -13.58 1.53
C PRO A 210 8.08 -12.50 2.60
N VAL A 211 7.10 -11.57 2.73
CA VAL A 211 7.18 -10.37 3.59
C VAL A 211 7.57 -10.73 5.01
N GLY A 212 6.97 -11.79 5.60
CA GLY A 212 7.25 -12.18 6.99
C GLY A 212 8.74 -12.47 7.26
N LEU A 213 9.44 -13.14 6.32
CA LEU A 213 10.88 -13.41 6.47
C LEU A 213 11.72 -12.12 6.44
N VAL A 214 11.35 -11.20 5.53
CA VAL A 214 12.06 -9.92 5.42
C VAL A 214 11.75 -9.03 6.63
N ALA A 215 10.51 -9.03 7.11
CA ALA A 215 10.09 -8.28 8.29
C ALA A 215 10.79 -8.78 9.56
N GLU A 216 10.90 -10.11 9.74
CA GLU A 216 11.64 -10.69 10.86
C GLU A 216 13.12 -10.25 10.86
N ALA A 217 13.79 -10.30 9.70
CA ALA A 217 15.16 -9.83 9.57
C ALA A 217 15.29 -8.33 9.84
N ALA A 218 14.37 -7.51 9.36
CA ALA A 218 14.35 -6.07 9.59
C ALA A 218 14.15 -5.73 11.07
N HIS A 219 13.17 -6.34 11.71
CA HIS A 219 12.89 -6.11 13.13
C HIS A 219 14.01 -6.61 14.05
N ALA A 220 14.72 -7.67 13.68
CA ALA A 220 15.87 -8.16 14.44
C ALA A 220 16.98 -7.10 14.61
N VAL A 221 17.09 -6.15 13.66
CA VAL A 221 18.04 -5.03 13.71
C VAL A 221 17.38 -3.69 14.08
N GLY A 222 16.08 -3.69 14.40
CA GLY A 222 15.31 -2.50 14.78
C GLY A 222 14.91 -1.60 13.61
N ALA A 223 14.95 -2.10 12.36
CA ALA A 223 14.49 -1.40 11.18
C ALA A 223 12.97 -1.44 11.05
N LEU A 224 12.38 -0.41 10.42
CA LEU A 224 10.97 -0.32 10.09
C LEU A 224 10.68 -0.93 8.72
N VAL A 225 9.54 -1.59 8.58
CA VAL A 225 9.10 -2.22 7.34
C VAL A 225 7.98 -1.42 6.69
N VAL A 226 8.19 -0.99 5.45
CA VAL A 226 7.22 -0.28 4.62
C VAL A 226 6.83 -1.15 3.44
N LEU A 227 5.55 -1.52 3.35
CA LEU A 227 5.04 -2.46 2.37
C LEU A 227 4.20 -1.75 1.31
N ASP A 228 4.58 -1.89 0.05
CA ASP A 228 3.70 -1.57 -1.09
C ASP A 228 2.80 -2.77 -1.39
N ALA A 229 1.54 -2.66 -1.00
CA ALA A 229 0.51 -3.68 -1.19
C ALA A 229 -0.47 -3.34 -2.34
N CYS A 230 -0.08 -2.48 -3.27
CA CYS A 230 -0.93 -2.03 -4.38
C CYS A 230 -1.47 -3.16 -5.26
N GLN A 231 -0.71 -4.23 -5.43
CA GLN A 231 -1.15 -5.38 -6.22
C GLN A 231 -1.72 -6.51 -5.36
N SER A 232 -1.30 -6.64 -4.12
CA SER A 232 -1.75 -7.74 -3.27
C SER A 232 -3.16 -7.54 -2.71
N VAL A 233 -3.45 -6.34 -2.16
CA VAL A 233 -4.79 -6.06 -1.58
C VAL A 233 -5.93 -6.28 -2.56
N PRO A 234 -5.83 -5.90 -3.86
CA PRO A 234 -6.86 -6.20 -4.85
C PRO A 234 -7.02 -7.69 -5.20
N HIS A 235 -5.98 -8.51 -5.03
CA HIS A 235 -5.92 -9.84 -5.64
C HIS A 235 -5.93 -10.99 -4.64
N MET A 236 -5.62 -10.74 -3.37
CA MET A 236 -5.58 -11.80 -2.34
C MET A 236 -5.93 -11.23 -0.95
N PRO A 237 -6.37 -12.06 -0.02
CA PRO A 237 -6.52 -11.64 1.38
C PRO A 237 -5.19 -11.14 1.95
N VAL A 238 -5.22 -9.96 2.57
CA VAL A 238 -4.05 -9.34 3.22
C VAL A 238 -4.43 -9.05 4.67
N ASP A 239 -3.62 -9.53 5.58
CA ASP A 239 -3.68 -9.21 7.00
C ASP A 239 -2.38 -8.49 7.37
N VAL A 240 -2.49 -7.18 7.59
CA VAL A 240 -1.32 -6.31 7.77
C VAL A 240 -0.58 -6.59 9.07
N GLU A 241 -1.29 -7.04 10.12
CA GLU A 241 -0.69 -7.43 11.39
C GLU A 241 0.12 -8.72 11.24
N ALA A 242 -0.47 -9.72 10.59
CA ALA A 242 0.18 -11.02 10.37
C ALA A 242 1.42 -10.93 9.47
N LEU A 243 1.48 -9.94 8.55
CA LEU A 243 2.64 -9.71 7.69
C LEU A 243 3.82 -9.08 8.42
N GLY A 244 3.61 -8.46 9.58
CA GLY A 244 4.67 -7.80 10.33
C GLY A 244 5.16 -6.49 9.70
N ALA A 245 4.37 -5.84 8.85
CA ALA A 245 4.71 -4.54 8.27
C ALA A 245 4.32 -3.40 9.22
N ASP A 246 5.22 -2.42 9.40
CA ASP A 246 4.95 -1.22 10.22
C ASP A 246 4.07 -0.21 9.47
N TYR A 247 4.23 -0.13 8.16
CA TYR A 247 3.45 0.73 7.26
C TYR A 247 3.05 -0.03 6.01
N VAL A 248 1.79 0.07 5.62
CA VAL A 248 1.27 -0.57 4.40
C VAL A 248 0.57 0.47 3.54
N ALA A 249 0.94 0.54 2.28
CA ALA A 249 0.33 1.43 1.30
C ALA A 249 -0.36 0.65 0.18
N PHE A 250 -1.57 1.06 -0.19
CA PHE A 250 -2.29 0.50 -1.33
C PHE A 250 -3.21 1.55 -1.98
N SER A 251 -3.69 1.26 -3.17
CA SER A 251 -4.50 2.21 -3.97
C SER A 251 -5.87 1.66 -4.28
N GLY A 252 -6.92 2.38 -3.89
CA GLY A 252 -8.32 1.98 -4.10
C GLY A 252 -8.70 1.83 -5.58
N HIS A 253 -8.10 2.63 -6.50
CA HIS A 253 -8.43 2.54 -7.93
C HIS A 253 -8.04 1.23 -8.60
N LYS A 254 -7.29 0.36 -7.93
CA LYS A 254 -6.94 -1.01 -8.38
C LYS A 254 -7.86 -2.07 -7.77
N MET A 255 -8.64 -1.71 -6.76
CA MET A 255 -9.49 -2.64 -6.03
C MET A 255 -10.88 -2.79 -6.62
N LEU A 256 -11.47 -1.76 -7.15
CA LEU A 256 -12.72 -1.65 -7.95
C LEU A 256 -13.20 -0.19 -8.01
#